data_2d35a31da1ff5152b957a6c668cbba90
#
_entry.id   2d35a31da1ff5152b957a6c668cbba90
#
_cell.length_a   1.000
_cell.length_b   1.000
_cell.length_c   1.000
_cell.angle_alpha   90.00
_cell.angle_beta   90.00
_cell.angle_gamma   90.00
#
_symmetry.space_group_name_H-M   'P 1'
#
loop_
_entity.id
_entity.type
_entity.pdbx_description
1 polymer ?
#
loop_
_entity_poly.entity_id
_entity_poly.type
_entity_poly.pdbx_seq_one_letter_code
_entity_poly.pdbx_strand_id
1 'polypeptide(L)'
;MSRVHVVGAGLAGLAAGLHLAEAGRSVVLHEASPQAGGRCRSYLDATLGCRIDNGNHLLIAGNSAAMAYLDAIGARDTLVGPAKPAYPFLDIATGERWRVRPNTGRIPWWIWSPSRRVPGTAARDYLQAFPLRRARAEATVSAMLTDDTLFRRLWQPLAVAALNTEAEAGQALLLSRVLGESFGRGGAACRPLVPREGLSESLIDPALARLSMLGASVRLRARLRAVEPAGSRLSALDFDDGRVELGPEDAAVLAVTAPVAARLLPGLTAPDEFRAILNAHYRIGAPADAPLFIGLVGGTAEWVFRKREVLSVTVSAADRFMETPAEELAQLLWRDVARAYDLPGEALPPWQIVKERRATFAATPAQVARRPKTRTQWDNLLLAGDWTDTGLPATIEGAIRSGFAAAAALASQNT
;
A
#
# COMPACT_ATOMS: atom_id res chain seq x y z
N MET A 1 -21.25 27.85 5.96
CA MET A 1 -20.42 26.72 6.49
C MET A 1 -19.24 26.55 5.58
N SER A 2 -18.04 26.52 6.13
CA SER A 2 -16.81 26.30 5.36
C SER A 2 -16.82 24.93 4.69
N ARG A 3 -16.48 24.90 3.40
CA ARG A 3 -16.46 23.69 2.59
C ARG A 3 -15.03 23.23 2.35
N VAL A 4 -14.81 21.93 2.39
CA VAL A 4 -13.53 21.33 2.03
C VAL A 4 -13.70 20.48 0.78
N HIS A 5 -12.94 20.82 -0.26
CA HIS A 5 -12.86 20.08 -1.50
C HIS A 5 -11.70 19.10 -1.46
N VAL A 6 -11.96 17.80 -1.46
CA VAL A 6 -10.96 16.75 -1.49
C VAL A 6 -10.86 16.24 -2.93
N VAL A 7 -9.70 16.40 -3.56
CA VAL A 7 -9.46 16.01 -4.94
C VAL A 7 -8.70 14.68 -4.98
N GLY A 8 -9.37 13.63 -5.44
CA GLY A 8 -8.93 12.24 -5.46
C GLY A 8 -9.64 11.41 -4.38
N ALA A 9 -10.37 10.37 -4.81
CA ALA A 9 -11.05 9.42 -3.94
C ALA A 9 -10.27 8.09 -3.79
N GLY A 10 -8.93 8.15 -3.76
CA GLY A 10 -8.07 7.09 -3.24
C GLY A 10 -8.07 7.08 -1.70
N LEU A 11 -7.36 6.14 -1.07
CA LEU A 11 -7.36 5.99 0.40
C LEU A 11 -6.96 7.27 1.15
N ALA A 12 -6.01 8.05 0.62
CA ALA A 12 -5.61 9.31 1.24
C ALA A 12 -6.77 10.33 1.25
N GLY A 13 -7.47 10.47 0.12
CA GLY A 13 -8.62 11.38 0.02
C GLY A 13 -9.83 10.90 0.81
N LEU A 14 -10.13 9.60 0.78
CA LEU A 14 -11.20 9.02 1.60
C LEU A 14 -10.92 9.20 3.09
N ALA A 15 -9.69 8.98 3.55
CA ALA A 15 -9.29 9.18 4.94
C ALA A 15 -9.37 10.66 5.36
N ALA A 16 -8.94 11.58 4.50
CA ALA A 16 -9.06 13.02 4.76
C ALA A 16 -10.53 13.45 4.82
N GLY A 17 -11.33 13.03 3.82
CA GLY A 17 -12.74 13.36 3.74
C GLY A 17 -13.54 12.83 4.93
N LEU A 18 -13.28 11.58 5.33
CA LEU A 18 -13.91 10.96 6.49
C LEU A 18 -13.62 11.74 7.78
N HIS A 19 -12.35 12.00 8.06
CA HIS A 19 -11.94 12.71 9.26
C HIS A 19 -12.49 14.13 9.32
N LEU A 20 -12.54 14.84 8.20
CA LEU A 20 -13.14 16.17 8.10
C LEU A 20 -14.66 16.15 8.28
N ALA A 21 -15.36 15.18 7.68
CA ALA A 21 -16.79 15.04 7.82
C ALA A 21 -17.19 14.65 9.25
N GLU A 22 -16.45 13.78 9.92
CA GLU A 22 -16.64 13.46 11.35
C GLU A 22 -16.39 14.66 12.27
N ALA A 23 -15.50 15.58 11.86
CA ALA A 23 -15.30 16.86 12.54
C ALA A 23 -16.38 17.92 12.20
N GLY A 24 -17.45 17.55 11.49
CA GLY A 24 -18.58 18.43 11.15
C GLY A 24 -18.31 19.41 9.99
N ARG A 25 -17.25 19.19 9.18
CA ARG A 25 -16.99 20.03 8.00
C ARG A 25 -17.86 19.57 6.81
N SER A 26 -18.30 20.50 5.99
CA SER A 26 -18.94 20.18 4.71
C SER A 26 -17.89 19.70 3.74
N VAL A 27 -17.97 18.44 3.27
CA VAL A 27 -16.96 17.81 2.42
C VAL A 27 -17.52 17.45 1.06
N VAL A 28 -16.77 17.79 0.01
CA VAL A 28 -17.01 17.35 -1.37
C VAL A 28 -15.77 16.62 -1.88
N LEU A 29 -15.88 15.33 -2.17
CA LEU A 29 -14.83 14.57 -2.83
C LEU A 29 -15.01 14.63 -4.35
N HIS A 30 -13.92 14.84 -5.08
CA HIS A 30 -13.86 14.85 -6.54
C HIS A 30 -12.91 13.75 -7.02
N GLU A 31 -13.40 12.86 -7.87
CA GLU A 31 -12.61 11.75 -8.43
C GLU A 31 -12.68 11.79 -9.96
N ALA A 32 -11.50 11.75 -10.58
CA ALA A 32 -11.37 11.83 -12.04
C ALA A 32 -11.88 10.56 -12.76
N SER A 33 -11.83 9.42 -12.08
CA SER A 33 -12.26 8.14 -12.63
C SER A 33 -13.77 7.87 -12.39
N PRO A 34 -14.37 6.92 -13.11
CA PRO A 34 -15.74 6.49 -12.83
C PRO A 34 -15.90 5.67 -11.56
N GLN A 35 -14.80 5.35 -10.86
CA GLN A 35 -14.79 4.53 -9.65
C GLN A 35 -13.80 5.11 -8.64
N ALA A 36 -14.19 5.13 -7.37
CA ALA A 36 -13.32 5.48 -6.27
C ALA A 36 -12.32 4.33 -5.94
N GLY A 37 -11.33 4.63 -5.09
CA GLY A 37 -10.36 3.66 -4.57
C GLY A 37 -8.95 3.81 -5.16
N GLY A 38 -8.80 4.45 -6.29
CA GLY A 38 -7.50 4.65 -6.93
C GLY A 38 -6.80 3.31 -7.20
N ARG A 39 -5.57 3.13 -6.66
CA ARG A 39 -4.81 1.87 -6.77
C ARG A 39 -5.39 0.75 -5.90
N CYS A 40 -6.14 1.09 -4.85
CA CYS A 40 -6.73 0.15 -3.89
C CYS A 40 -8.19 -0.12 -4.23
N ARG A 41 -8.46 -0.69 -5.42
CA ARG A 41 -9.81 -0.98 -5.91
C ARG A 41 -9.97 -2.43 -6.32
N SER A 42 -11.20 -2.92 -6.27
CA SER A 42 -11.63 -4.18 -6.87
C SER A 42 -12.57 -3.90 -8.04
N TYR A 43 -12.58 -4.77 -9.04
CA TYR A 43 -13.47 -4.65 -10.20
C TYR A 43 -13.84 -6.03 -10.76
N LEU A 44 -14.96 -6.07 -11.48
CA LEU A 44 -15.34 -7.27 -12.22
C LEU A 44 -14.44 -7.40 -13.46
N ASP A 45 -13.66 -8.46 -13.51
CA ASP A 45 -12.85 -8.78 -14.68
C ASP A 45 -13.67 -9.60 -15.67
N ALA A 46 -13.75 -9.14 -16.93
CA ALA A 46 -14.57 -9.77 -17.95
C ALA A 46 -13.97 -11.12 -18.43
N THR A 47 -12.64 -11.26 -18.39
CA THR A 47 -11.95 -12.49 -18.81
C THR A 47 -12.16 -13.60 -17.79
N LEU A 48 -12.04 -13.26 -16.50
CA LEU A 48 -12.20 -14.22 -15.43
C LEU A 48 -13.67 -14.41 -15.02
N GLY A 49 -14.56 -13.48 -15.35
CA GLY A 49 -15.96 -13.52 -14.94
C GLY A 49 -16.16 -13.43 -13.42
N CYS A 50 -15.18 -12.88 -12.69
CA CYS A 50 -15.24 -12.70 -11.25
C CYS A 50 -14.58 -11.37 -10.83
N ARG A 51 -14.83 -10.95 -9.57
CA ARG A 51 -14.16 -9.74 -9.03
C ARG A 51 -12.72 -10.08 -8.67
N ILE A 52 -11.81 -9.18 -9.08
CA ILE A 52 -10.40 -9.21 -8.71
C ILE A 52 -9.98 -7.85 -8.14
N ASP A 53 -8.89 -7.84 -7.39
CA ASP A 53 -8.25 -6.61 -6.94
C ASP A 53 -7.25 -6.11 -7.97
N ASN A 54 -7.08 -4.79 -8.05
CA ASN A 54 -6.03 -4.19 -8.88
C ASN A 54 -4.61 -4.66 -8.48
N GLY A 55 -4.44 -5.06 -7.22
CA GLY A 55 -3.24 -5.67 -6.66
C GLY A 55 -3.53 -6.26 -5.30
N ASN A 56 -2.62 -7.09 -4.79
CA ASN A 56 -2.79 -7.68 -3.47
C ASN A 56 -2.13 -6.81 -2.41
N HIS A 57 -2.76 -6.72 -1.26
CA HIS A 57 -2.23 -6.01 -0.12
C HIS A 57 -2.29 -6.86 1.14
N LEU A 58 -1.16 -6.94 1.83
CA LEU A 58 -1.05 -7.47 3.17
C LEU A 58 -1.00 -6.29 4.16
N LEU A 59 -1.98 -6.20 5.02
CA LEU A 59 -1.95 -5.31 6.17
C LEU A 59 -1.36 -6.06 7.37
N ILE A 60 -0.89 -5.33 8.36
CA ILE A 60 -0.53 -5.89 9.67
C ILE A 60 -1.33 -5.18 10.77
N ALA A 61 -1.57 -5.88 11.87
CA ALA A 61 -2.33 -5.30 12.99
C ALA A 61 -1.67 -4.04 13.59
N GLY A 62 -0.38 -3.83 13.32
CA GLY A 62 0.38 -2.63 13.69
C GLY A 62 0.16 -1.42 12.80
N ASN A 63 -0.55 -1.53 11.69
CA ASN A 63 -0.92 -0.42 10.81
C ASN A 63 -2.01 0.44 11.48
N SER A 64 -1.59 1.32 12.38
CA SER A 64 -2.50 2.02 13.30
C SER A 64 -3.47 2.97 12.59
N ALA A 65 -3.04 3.66 11.54
CA ALA A 65 -3.92 4.55 10.78
C ALA A 65 -4.93 3.73 9.95
N ALA A 66 -4.48 2.65 9.30
CA ALA A 66 -5.38 1.75 8.57
C ALA A 66 -6.39 1.09 9.49
N MET A 67 -5.97 0.67 10.68
CA MET A 67 -6.86 0.09 11.67
C MET A 67 -7.88 1.12 12.19
N ALA A 68 -7.47 2.35 12.50
CA ALA A 68 -8.38 3.42 12.90
C ALA A 68 -9.38 3.79 11.79
N TYR A 69 -8.92 3.83 10.55
CA TYR A 69 -9.77 4.06 9.38
C TYR A 69 -10.84 2.95 9.24
N LEU A 70 -10.45 1.68 9.36
CA LEU A 70 -11.36 0.54 9.29
C LEU A 70 -12.40 0.56 10.43
N ASP A 71 -12.01 1.00 11.63
CA ASP A 71 -12.94 1.17 12.75
C ASP A 71 -13.96 2.29 12.45
N ALA A 72 -13.50 3.43 11.94
CA ALA A 72 -14.35 4.57 11.62
C ALA A 72 -15.40 4.26 10.54
N ILE A 73 -15.05 3.37 9.58
CA ILE A 73 -15.99 2.94 8.53
C ILE A 73 -16.75 1.64 8.87
N GLY A 74 -16.53 1.06 10.07
CA GLY A 74 -17.20 -0.16 10.52
C GLY A 74 -16.79 -1.42 9.74
N ALA A 75 -15.57 -1.48 9.19
CA ALA A 75 -15.12 -2.56 8.30
C ALA A 75 -13.96 -3.42 8.85
N ARG A 76 -13.66 -3.33 10.15
CA ARG A 76 -12.55 -4.07 10.78
C ARG A 76 -12.68 -5.59 10.63
N ASP A 77 -13.87 -6.11 10.70
CA ASP A 77 -14.19 -7.54 10.61
C ASP A 77 -14.14 -8.10 9.19
N THR A 78 -14.01 -7.24 8.18
CA THR A 78 -13.81 -7.66 6.79
C THR A 78 -12.39 -8.17 6.53
N LEU A 79 -11.45 -7.92 7.47
CA LEU A 79 -10.10 -8.44 7.40
C LEU A 79 -9.99 -9.79 8.11
N VAL A 80 -9.29 -10.72 7.46
CA VAL A 80 -9.00 -12.04 7.99
C VAL A 80 -7.51 -12.29 8.10
N GLY A 81 -7.11 -13.14 9.03
CA GLY A 81 -5.71 -13.49 9.24
C GLY A 81 -5.56 -14.54 10.33
N PRO A 82 -4.37 -15.12 10.50
CA PRO A 82 -4.12 -16.10 11.55
C PRO A 82 -4.29 -15.47 12.94
N ALA A 83 -4.72 -16.26 13.93
CA ALA A 83 -4.89 -15.80 15.30
C ALA A 83 -3.56 -15.31 15.93
N LYS A 84 -2.44 -15.92 15.54
CA LYS A 84 -1.07 -15.53 15.95
C LYS A 84 -0.24 -15.18 14.72
N PRO A 85 0.76 -14.29 14.85
CA PRO A 85 1.64 -13.94 13.73
C PRO A 85 2.29 -15.18 13.12
N ALA A 86 2.08 -15.39 11.83
CA ALA A 86 2.68 -16.48 11.08
C ALA A 86 2.81 -16.08 9.61
N TYR A 87 4.00 -16.24 9.08
CA TYR A 87 4.35 -15.95 7.69
C TYR A 87 4.88 -17.24 7.04
N PRO A 88 4.08 -17.93 6.23
CA PRO A 88 4.53 -19.10 5.49
C PRO A 88 5.40 -18.68 4.31
N PHE A 89 6.44 -19.46 4.07
CA PHE A 89 7.35 -19.30 2.95
C PHE A 89 7.62 -20.65 2.27
N LEU A 90 7.98 -20.59 1.00
CA LEU A 90 8.46 -21.68 0.18
C LEU A 90 9.68 -21.21 -0.62
N ASP A 91 10.74 -21.98 -0.57
CA ASP A 91 11.86 -21.86 -1.49
C ASP A 91 11.54 -22.68 -2.75
N ILE A 92 11.37 -21.99 -3.87
CA ILE A 92 11.00 -22.61 -5.15
C ILE A 92 12.11 -23.52 -5.68
N ALA A 93 13.37 -23.20 -5.45
CA ALA A 93 14.46 -24.01 -5.95
C ALA A 93 14.59 -25.36 -5.18
N THR A 94 14.47 -25.32 -3.87
CA THR A 94 14.68 -26.49 -3.00
C THR A 94 13.40 -27.23 -2.62
N GLY A 95 12.25 -26.59 -2.69
CA GLY A 95 10.98 -27.09 -2.17
C GLY A 95 10.84 -26.98 -0.65
N GLU A 96 11.82 -26.39 0.04
CA GLU A 96 11.78 -26.23 1.50
C GLU A 96 10.68 -25.27 1.92
N ARG A 97 9.82 -25.69 2.86
CA ARG A 97 8.74 -24.88 3.43
C ARG A 97 9.07 -24.53 4.87
N TRP A 98 8.86 -23.27 5.25
CA TRP A 98 8.99 -22.84 6.66
C TRP A 98 7.94 -21.80 7.03
N ARG A 99 7.85 -21.48 8.30
CA ARG A 99 6.98 -20.41 8.82
C ARG A 99 7.76 -19.57 9.81
N VAL A 100 7.85 -18.27 9.54
CA VAL A 100 8.33 -17.31 10.52
C VAL A 100 7.18 -17.01 11.49
N ARG A 101 7.37 -17.27 12.78
CA ARG A 101 6.34 -17.16 13.82
C ARG A 101 6.79 -16.27 14.97
N PRO A 102 6.72 -14.93 14.83
CA PRO A 102 7.01 -14.02 15.93
C PRO A 102 6.13 -14.34 17.16
N ASN A 103 6.67 -14.17 18.35
CA ASN A 103 5.86 -14.22 19.59
C ASN A 103 5.07 -12.92 19.73
N THR A 104 3.98 -12.93 20.47
CA THR A 104 3.07 -11.75 20.61
C THR A 104 3.69 -10.60 21.40
N GLY A 105 4.62 -10.86 22.31
CA GLY A 105 5.28 -9.85 23.13
C GLY A 105 6.35 -9.04 22.39
N ARG A 106 6.83 -7.98 23.04
CA ARG A 106 7.84 -7.07 22.48
C ARG A 106 9.24 -7.66 22.40
N ILE A 107 9.62 -8.51 23.35
CA ILE A 107 10.93 -9.18 23.35
C ILE A 107 10.86 -10.31 22.33
N PRO A 108 11.70 -10.31 21.29
CA PRO A 108 11.62 -11.24 20.16
C PRO A 108 12.26 -12.61 20.49
N TRP A 109 11.84 -13.26 21.57
CA TRP A 109 12.42 -14.55 21.98
C TRP A 109 12.21 -15.67 20.94
N TRP A 110 11.29 -15.49 19.98
CA TRP A 110 11.07 -16.43 18.90
C TRP A 110 12.33 -16.72 18.06
N ILE A 111 13.28 -15.78 18.01
CA ILE A 111 14.54 -15.96 17.26
C ILE A 111 15.44 -17.04 17.86
N TRP A 112 15.29 -17.38 19.14
CA TRP A 112 16.00 -18.48 19.77
C TRP A 112 15.40 -19.86 19.49
N SER A 113 14.15 -19.92 18.98
CA SER A 113 13.46 -21.19 18.66
C SER A 113 13.67 -21.57 17.18
N PRO A 114 14.41 -22.65 16.87
CA PRO A 114 14.64 -23.07 15.47
C PRO A 114 13.35 -23.30 14.66
N SER A 115 12.30 -23.79 15.30
CA SER A 115 11.02 -24.05 14.65
C SER A 115 10.19 -22.80 14.33
N ARG A 116 10.64 -21.61 14.76
CA ARG A 116 9.91 -20.33 14.60
C ARG A 116 10.63 -19.34 13.70
N ARG A 117 11.90 -19.54 13.46
CA ARG A 117 12.76 -18.68 12.64
C ARG A 117 13.06 -19.30 11.26
N VAL A 118 13.77 -18.58 10.43
CA VAL A 118 14.22 -19.06 9.11
C VAL A 118 15.17 -20.26 9.29
N PRO A 119 14.97 -21.38 8.60
CA PRO A 119 15.87 -22.52 8.67
C PRO A 119 17.29 -22.15 8.24
N GLY A 120 18.28 -22.79 8.85
CA GLY A 120 19.70 -22.54 8.59
C GLY A 120 20.26 -21.26 9.21
N THR A 121 19.45 -20.53 10.05
CA THR A 121 19.89 -19.30 10.72
C THR A 121 20.08 -19.50 12.22
N ALA A 122 20.85 -18.61 12.85
CA ALA A 122 21.03 -18.51 14.30
C ALA A 122 20.36 -17.22 14.84
N ALA A 123 20.10 -17.18 16.15
CA ALA A 123 19.50 -15.99 16.78
C ALA A 123 20.36 -14.72 16.57
N ARG A 124 21.68 -14.87 16.58
CA ARG A 124 22.64 -13.77 16.36
C ARG A 124 22.48 -13.11 14.99
N ASP A 125 22.06 -13.85 13.95
CA ASP A 125 21.95 -13.34 12.59
C ASP A 125 20.87 -12.26 12.51
N TYR A 126 19.83 -12.33 13.37
CA TYR A 126 18.76 -11.33 13.45
C TYR A 126 19.23 -9.99 14.03
N LEU A 127 20.38 -9.95 14.69
CA LEU A 127 20.96 -8.72 15.25
C LEU A 127 21.37 -7.74 14.15
N GLN A 128 21.63 -8.21 12.92
CA GLN A 128 21.94 -7.35 11.78
C GLN A 128 20.86 -6.33 11.44
N ALA A 129 19.61 -6.52 11.88
CA ALA A 129 18.54 -5.55 11.67
C ALA A 129 18.60 -4.33 12.60
N PHE A 130 19.29 -4.40 13.74
CA PHE A 130 19.35 -3.29 14.70
C PHE A 130 20.05 -2.03 14.16
N PRO A 131 21.17 -2.11 13.41
CA PRO A 131 21.82 -0.93 12.81
C PRO A 131 20.92 -0.14 11.88
N LEU A 132 19.89 -0.76 11.25
CA LEU A 132 18.93 -0.06 10.38
C LEU A 132 18.28 1.14 11.08
N ARG A 133 18.09 1.08 12.41
CA ARG A 133 17.48 2.17 13.21
C ARG A 133 18.33 3.45 13.20
N ARG A 134 19.64 3.32 12.88
CA ARG A 134 20.61 4.42 12.81
C ARG A 134 21.09 4.63 11.37
N ALA A 135 20.40 4.07 10.39
CA ALA A 135 20.75 4.26 8.99
C ALA A 135 20.74 5.76 8.64
N ARG A 136 21.75 6.19 7.89
CA ARG A 136 21.77 7.52 7.29
C ARG A 136 20.73 7.59 6.17
N ALA A 137 20.30 8.81 5.83
CA ALA A 137 19.28 9.02 4.81
C ALA A 137 19.68 8.45 3.43
N GLU A 138 20.98 8.41 3.14
CA GLU A 138 21.55 7.93 1.87
C GLU A 138 21.80 6.42 1.84
N ALA A 139 21.70 5.73 3.01
CA ALA A 139 22.01 4.31 3.10
C ALA A 139 20.94 3.45 2.43
N THR A 140 21.39 2.44 1.66
CA THR A 140 20.52 1.43 1.08
C THR A 140 20.39 0.20 1.99
N VAL A 141 19.37 -0.62 1.73
CA VAL A 141 19.12 -1.84 2.52
C VAL A 141 20.30 -2.81 2.42
N SER A 142 20.81 -3.06 1.19
CA SER A 142 21.94 -3.97 0.96
C SER A 142 23.26 -3.46 1.54
N ALA A 143 23.43 -2.15 1.69
CA ALA A 143 24.60 -1.58 2.35
C ALA A 143 24.59 -1.78 3.89
N MET A 144 23.41 -2.03 4.46
CA MET A 144 23.21 -2.15 5.92
C MET A 144 23.02 -3.59 6.40
N LEU A 145 22.60 -4.49 5.52
CA LEU A 145 22.34 -5.90 5.83
C LEU A 145 23.33 -6.80 5.09
N THR A 146 23.83 -7.81 5.78
CA THR A 146 24.75 -8.80 5.19
C THR A 146 23.98 -9.73 4.26
N ASP A 147 24.50 -9.96 3.04
CA ASP A 147 23.96 -10.96 2.12
C ASP A 147 24.26 -12.39 2.60
N ASP A 148 23.40 -12.89 3.45
CA ASP A 148 23.48 -14.23 4.04
C ASP A 148 22.14 -14.99 3.82
N THR A 149 22.02 -16.17 4.42
CA THR A 149 20.81 -16.98 4.36
C THR A 149 19.59 -16.24 4.92
N LEU A 150 19.75 -15.48 6.00
CA LEU A 150 18.64 -14.72 6.60
C LEU A 150 18.22 -13.56 5.71
N PHE A 151 19.18 -12.87 5.09
CA PHE A 151 18.89 -11.79 4.15
C PHE A 151 18.06 -12.32 2.98
N ARG A 152 18.55 -13.32 2.26
CA ARG A 152 17.89 -13.87 1.07
C ARG A 152 16.52 -14.48 1.36
N ARG A 153 16.34 -15.10 2.54
CA ARG A 153 15.11 -15.84 2.89
C ARG A 153 14.10 -15.04 3.72
N LEU A 154 14.45 -13.84 4.20
CA LEU A 154 13.55 -13.00 4.99
C LEU A 154 13.67 -11.51 4.69
N TRP A 155 14.88 -10.91 4.89
CA TRP A 155 14.99 -9.45 4.84
C TRP A 155 14.81 -8.90 3.45
N GLN A 156 15.38 -9.50 2.42
CA GLN A 156 15.22 -9.08 1.03
C GLN A 156 13.77 -9.21 0.55
N PRO A 157 13.07 -10.35 0.71
CA PRO A 157 11.66 -10.45 0.36
C PRO A 157 10.78 -9.43 1.08
N LEU A 158 11.02 -9.18 2.38
CA LEU A 158 10.27 -8.19 3.13
C LEU A 158 10.60 -6.75 2.69
N ALA A 159 11.86 -6.45 2.41
CA ALA A 159 12.29 -5.14 1.95
C ALA A 159 11.67 -4.81 0.58
N VAL A 160 11.77 -5.73 -0.38
CA VAL A 160 11.23 -5.56 -1.72
C VAL A 160 9.69 -5.42 -1.67
N ALA A 161 9.01 -6.26 -0.88
CA ALA A 161 7.55 -6.15 -0.71
C ALA A 161 7.11 -4.83 -0.05
N ALA A 162 7.88 -4.33 0.93
CA ALA A 162 7.52 -3.11 1.67
C ALA A 162 7.88 -1.82 0.90
N LEU A 163 9.02 -1.83 0.19
CA LEU A 163 9.57 -0.65 -0.49
C LEU A 163 9.17 -0.59 -1.97
N ASN A 164 8.75 -1.71 -2.55
CA ASN A 164 8.59 -1.89 -4.00
C ASN A 164 9.85 -1.39 -4.76
N THR A 165 11.01 -1.66 -4.21
CA THR A 165 12.31 -1.23 -4.72
C THR A 165 13.32 -2.27 -4.28
N GLU A 166 14.23 -2.65 -5.18
CA GLU A 166 15.28 -3.62 -4.89
C GLU A 166 16.13 -3.17 -3.70
N ALA A 167 16.65 -4.13 -2.92
CA ALA A 167 17.40 -3.86 -1.69
C ALA A 167 18.66 -2.99 -1.92
N GLU A 168 19.24 -3.08 -3.12
CA GLU A 168 20.43 -2.33 -3.55
C GLU A 168 20.14 -0.84 -3.72
N ALA A 169 18.91 -0.48 -4.04
CA ALA A 169 18.46 0.90 -4.28
C ALA A 169 17.54 1.43 -3.17
N GLY A 170 16.84 0.53 -2.47
CA GLY A 170 15.85 0.87 -1.46
C GLY A 170 16.47 1.50 -0.21
N GLN A 171 15.87 2.60 0.28
CA GLN A 171 16.38 3.31 1.44
C GLN A 171 16.22 2.50 2.73
N ALA A 172 17.32 2.27 3.43
CA ALA A 172 17.36 1.52 4.68
C ALA A 172 16.52 2.13 5.81
N LEU A 173 16.44 3.47 5.87
CA LEU A 173 15.67 4.17 6.90
C LEU A 173 14.17 3.92 6.75
N LEU A 174 13.62 3.87 5.52
CA LEU A 174 12.22 3.50 5.31
C LEU A 174 11.92 2.08 5.75
N LEU A 175 12.79 1.12 5.42
CA LEU A 175 12.66 -0.26 5.92
C LEU A 175 12.70 -0.31 7.45
N SER A 176 13.63 0.42 8.06
CA SER A 176 13.73 0.54 9.52
C SER A 176 12.44 1.02 10.16
N ARG A 177 11.74 1.98 9.54
CA ARG A 177 10.46 2.48 10.03
C ARG A 177 9.35 1.42 9.94
N VAL A 178 9.28 0.69 8.83
CA VAL A 178 8.36 -0.44 8.67
C VAL A 178 8.61 -1.51 9.73
N LEU A 179 9.88 -1.90 9.93
CA LEU A 179 10.25 -2.88 10.97
C LEU A 179 9.96 -2.35 12.38
N GLY A 180 10.16 -1.05 12.62
CA GLY A 180 9.85 -0.41 13.90
C GLY A 180 8.37 -0.43 14.24
N GLU A 181 7.50 -0.20 13.26
CA GLU A 181 6.04 -0.22 13.45
C GLU A 181 5.45 -1.64 13.48
N SER A 182 6.19 -2.64 13.01
CA SER A 182 5.82 -4.04 13.04
C SER A 182 6.54 -4.79 14.19
N PHE A 183 7.69 -5.37 13.90
CA PHE A 183 8.47 -6.16 14.86
C PHE A 183 8.88 -5.36 16.10
N GLY A 184 9.15 -4.05 15.95
CA GLY A 184 9.52 -3.17 17.06
C GLY A 184 8.40 -2.92 18.07
N ARG A 185 7.13 -3.05 17.66
CA ARG A 185 5.95 -2.98 18.54
C ARG A 185 5.59 -4.33 19.16
N GLY A 186 6.28 -5.40 18.80
CA GLY A 186 6.02 -6.77 19.22
C GLY A 186 5.20 -7.56 18.22
N GLY A 187 5.27 -8.87 18.35
CA GLY A 187 4.68 -9.75 17.35
C GLY A 187 3.15 -9.65 17.20
N ALA A 188 2.42 -9.18 18.22
CA ALA A 188 0.99 -8.89 18.05
C ALA A 188 0.75 -7.87 16.92
N ALA A 189 1.61 -6.83 16.82
CA ALA A 189 1.56 -5.85 15.75
C ALA A 189 1.93 -6.43 14.37
N CYS A 190 2.71 -7.52 14.35
CA CYS A 190 3.07 -8.23 13.12
C CYS A 190 1.99 -9.17 12.60
N ARG A 191 0.83 -9.29 13.26
CA ARG A 191 -0.21 -10.22 12.79
C ARG A 191 -0.69 -9.80 11.39
N PRO A 192 -0.51 -10.65 10.36
CA PRO A 192 -0.90 -10.33 9.01
C PRO A 192 -2.42 -10.38 8.85
N LEU A 193 -2.94 -9.48 8.04
CA LEU A 193 -4.36 -9.33 7.75
C LEU A 193 -4.55 -9.11 6.25
N VAL A 194 -5.51 -9.80 5.67
CA VAL A 194 -5.88 -9.63 4.26
C VAL A 194 -7.39 -9.37 4.15
N PRO A 195 -7.85 -8.59 3.16
CA PRO A 195 -9.27 -8.48 2.86
C PRO A 195 -9.87 -9.85 2.55
N ARG A 196 -11.00 -10.17 3.19
CA ARG A 196 -11.70 -11.45 2.99
C ARG A 196 -12.26 -11.57 1.59
N GLU A 197 -12.90 -10.51 1.12
CA GLU A 197 -13.58 -10.45 -0.17
C GLU A 197 -12.71 -9.76 -1.21
N GLY A 198 -12.39 -8.49 -0.99
CA GLY A 198 -11.59 -7.64 -1.83
C GLY A 198 -11.27 -6.31 -1.17
N LEU A 199 -10.45 -5.53 -1.84
CA LEU A 199 -10.00 -4.22 -1.36
C LEU A 199 -11.14 -3.21 -1.31
N SER A 200 -12.00 -3.19 -2.35
CA SER A 200 -13.13 -2.26 -2.37
C SER A 200 -14.11 -2.56 -1.25
N GLU A 201 -14.46 -3.84 -1.06
CA GLU A 201 -15.40 -4.29 -0.04
C GLU A 201 -14.93 -4.00 1.38
N SER A 202 -13.61 -3.94 1.58
CA SER A 202 -13.03 -3.68 2.91
C SER A 202 -12.70 -2.21 3.15
N LEU A 203 -12.21 -1.49 2.14
CA LEU A 203 -11.58 -0.18 2.34
C LEU A 203 -12.29 0.97 1.62
N ILE A 204 -13.09 0.70 0.59
CA ILE A 204 -13.62 1.73 -0.28
C ILE A 204 -15.14 1.87 -0.11
N ASP A 205 -15.89 0.79 -0.36
CA ASP A 205 -17.34 0.82 -0.35
C ASP A 205 -17.91 1.22 1.03
N PRO A 206 -17.40 0.69 2.17
CA PRO A 206 -17.83 1.14 3.49
C PRO A 206 -17.49 2.62 3.78
N ALA A 207 -16.35 3.11 3.26
CA ALA A 207 -15.97 4.51 3.43
C ALA A 207 -16.90 5.45 2.66
N LEU A 208 -17.28 5.10 1.43
CA LEU A 208 -18.23 5.87 0.64
C LEU A 208 -19.61 5.89 1.33
N ALA A 209 -20.07 4.75 1.85
CA ALA A 209 -21.31 4.67 2.62
C ALA A 209 -21.24 5.54 3.88
N ARG A 210 -20.16 5.49 4.64
CA ARG A 210 -19.96 6.30 5.84
C ARG A 210 -19.92 7.78 5.53
N LEU A 211 -19.21 8.21 4.47
CA LEU A 211 -19.18 9.60 4.00
C LEU A 211 -20.57 10.12 3.62
N SER A 212 -21.34 9.31 2.90
CA SER A 212 -22.73 9.64 2.55
C SER A 212 -23.60 9.85 3.79
N MET A 213 -23.46 8.97 4.80
CA MET A 213 -24.19 9.12 6.09
C MET A 213 -23.79 10.39 6.85
N LEU A 214 -22.56 10.87 6.68
CA LEU A 214 -22.06 12.12 7.26
C LEU A 214 -22.42 13.35 6.42
N GLY A 215 -23.19 13.20 5.34
CA GLY A 215 -23.60 14.30 4.45
C GLY A 215 -22.53 14.78 3.47
N ALA A 216 -21.42 14.06 3.33
CA ALA A 216 -20.43 14.36 2.31
C ALA A 216 -20.92 13.94 0.92
N SER A 217 -20.54 14.69 -0.11
CA SER A 217 -20.85 14.35 -1.50
C SER A 217 -19.60 13.81 -2.22
N VAL A 218 -19.80 12.83 -3.12
CA VAL A 218 -18.74 12.25 -3.94
C VAL A 218 -19.10 12.46 -5.42
N ARG A 219 -18.27 13.20 -6.15
CA ARG A 219 -18.40 13.48 -7.58
C ARG A 219 -17.39 12.65 -8.34
N LEU A 220 -17.85 11.61 -9.00
CA LEU A 220 -17.05 10.80 -9.92
C LEU A 220 -16.97 11.48 -11.29
N ARG A 221 -15.95 11.15 -12.09
CA ARG A 221 -15.67 11.75 -13.40
C ARG A 221 -15.42 13.26 -13.34
N ALA A 222 -15.07 13.79 -12.16
CA ALA A 222 -14.74 15.18 -11.91
C ALA A 222 -13.20 15.35 -11.84
N ARG A 223 -12.58 15.61 -12.98
CA ARG A 223 -11.13 15.76 -13.08
C ARG A 223 -10.74 17.21 -12.87
N LEU A 224 -9.89 17.49 -11.88
CA LEU A 224 -9.27 18.80 -11.70
C LEU A 224 -8.25 19.06 -12.82
N ARG A 225 -8.36 20.20 -13.48
CA ARG A 225 -7.49 20.66 -14.57
C ARG A 225 -6.50 21.71 -14.14
N ALA A 226 -6.94 22.64 -13.28
CA ALA A 226 -6.11 23.72 -12.77
C ALA A 226 -6.57 24.14 -11.37
N VAL A 227 -5.67 24.78 -10.67
CA VAL A 227 -5.92 25.55 -9.44
C VAL A 227 -5.60 27.01 -9.71
N GLU A 228 -6.36 27.92 -9.14
CA GLU A 228 -6.14 29.36 -9.34
C GLU A 228 -5.65 30.02 -8.06
N PRO A 229 -4.37 30.43 -8.02
CA PRO A 229 -3.83 31.18 -6.89
C PRO A 229 -4.33 32.61 -6.84
N ALA A 230 -4.57 33.10 -5.62
CA ALA A 230 -4.86 34.50 -5.31
C ALA A 230 -4.10 34.90 -4.03
N GLY A 231 -2.90 35.45 -4.18
CA GLY A 231 -2.03 35.74 -3.04
C GLY A 231 -1.59 34.47 -2.31
N SER A 232 -1.81 34.43 -0.98
CA SER A 232 -1.47 33.29 -0.13
C SER A 232 -2.52 32.15 -0.16
N ARG A 233 -3.57 32.24 -0.98
CA ARG A 233 -4.66 31.26 -1.02
C ARG A 233 -4.97 30.85 -2.46
N LEU A 234 -5.73 29.77 -2.60
CA LEU A 234 -6.42 29.45 -3.85
C LEU A 234 -7.79 30.13 -3.85
N SER A 235 -8.17 30.71 -4.99
CA SER A 235 -9.49 31.32 -5.24
C SER A 235 -10.45 30.37 -5.95
N ALA A 236 -9.95 29.43 -6.76
CA ALA A 236 -10.81 28.49 -7.49
C ALA A 236 -10.12 27.18 -7.83
N LEU A 237 -10.95 26.20 -8.15
CA LEU A 237 -10.59 24.88 -8.70
C LEU A 237 -11.33 24.68 -10.01
N ASP A 238 -10.61 24.47 -11.12
CA ASP A 238 -11.19 24.26 -12.44
C ASP A 238 -11.27 22.76 -12.76
N PHE A 239 -12.49 22.23 -12.87
CA PHE A 239 -12.77 20.84 -13.22
C PHE A 239 -13.26 20.73 -14.67
N ASP A 240 -13.24 19.51 -15.24
CA ASP A 240 -13.80 19.25 -16.58
C ASP A 240 -15.29 19.64 -16.70
N ASP A 241 -16.02 19.52 -15.61
CA ASP A 241 -17.47 19.75 -15.53
C ASP A 241 -17.85 21.11 -14.91
N GLY A 242 -16.87 21.99 -14.72
CA GLY A 242 -17.10 23.36 -14.28
C GLY A 242 -16.10 23.87 -13.27
N ARG A 243 -16.19 25.15 -12.98
CA ARG A 243 -15.35 25.88 -12.03
C ARG A 243 -16.02 25.90 -10.64
N VAL A 244 -15.20 25.74 -9.61
CA VAL A 244 -15.60 25.86 -8.21
C VAL A 244 -14.85 27.03 -7.60
N GLU A 245 -15.57 28.10 -7.25
CA GLU A 245 -15.01 29.24 -6.50
C GLU A 245 -14.83 28.84 -5.02
N LEU A 246 -13.70 29.24 -4.44
CA LEU A 246 -13.38 29.00 -3.03
C LEU A 246 -13.63 30.28 -2.23
N GLY A 247 -14.56 30.22 -1.31
CA GLY A 247 -14.79 31.30 -0.35
C GLY A 247 -13.65 31.45 0.68
N PRO A 248 -13.71 32.50 1.51
CA PRO A 248 -12.65 32.79 2.49
C PRO A 248 -12.37 31.65 3.48
N GLU A 249 -13.40 30.87 3.82
CA GLU A 249 -13.31 29.74 4.76
C GLU A 249 -13.12 28.37 4.06
N ASP A 250 -13.17 28.34 2.73
CA ASP A 250 -13.07 27.11 1.98
C ASP A 250 -11.60 26.66 1.82
N ALA A 251 -11.39 25.35 1.76
CA ALA A 251 -10.08 24.76 1.60
C ALA A 251 -10.11 23.57 0.64
N ALA A 252 -8.93 23.20 0.16
CA ALA A 252 -8.74 22.04 -0.69
C ALA A 252 -7.69 21.09 -0.13
N VAL A 253 -7.94 19.77 -0.29
CA VAL A 253 -6.95 18.71 -0.07
C VAL A 253 -6.67 18.05 -1.42
N LEU A 254 -5.44 18.17 -1.91
CA LEU A 254 -5.01 17.54 -3.14
C LEU A 254 -4.48 16.14 -2.84
N ALA A 255 -5.35 15.14 -2.97
CA ALA A 255 -5.08 13.74 -2.69
C ALA A 255 -4.86 12.90 -3.97
N VAL A 256 -4.17 13.48 -4.93
CA VAL A 256 -3.85 12.89 -6.24
C VAL A 256 -2.45 12.27 -6.24
N THR A 257 -2.06 11.59 -7.32
CA THR A 257 -0.72 11.02 -7.47
C THR A 257 0.34 12.12 -7.65
N ALA A 258 1.60 11.84 -7.28
CA ALA A 258 2.70 12.81 -7.37
C ALA A 258 2.83 13.49 -8.74
N PRO A 259 2.76 12.77 -9.90
CA PRO A 259 2.83 13.41 -11.21
C PRO A 259 1.66 14.35 -11.52
N VAL A 260 0.47 14.03 -10.98
CA VAL A 260 -0.71 14.90 -11.15
C VAL A 260 -0.56 16.16 -10.29
N ALA A 261 -0.11 16.01 -9.05
CA ALA A 261 0.14 17.15 -8.16
C ALA A 261 1.22 18.09 -8.74
N ALA A 262 2.34 17.56 -9.23
CA ALA A 262 3.41 18.34 -9.83
C ALA A 262 2.96 19.12 -11.08
N ARG A 263 2.02 18.55 -11.87
CA ARG A 263 1.43 19.25 -13.01
C ARG A 263 0.48 20.36 -12.60
N LEU A 264 -0.32 20.13 -11.57
CA LEU A 264 -1.29 21.12 -11.05
C LEU A 264 -0.64 22.26 -10.27
N LEU A 265 0.52 22.00 -9.67
CA LEU A 265 1.26 22.93 -8.83
C LEU A 265 2.68 23.12 -9.39
N PRO A 266 2.87 24.00 -10.38
CA PRO A 266 4.19 24.27 -10.92
C PRO A 266 5.18 24.70 -9.83
N GLY A 267 6.37 24.09 -9.81
CA GLY A 267 7.39 24.30 -8.79
C GLY A 267 7.31 23.36 -7.58
N LEU A 268 6.27 22.50 -7.48
CA LEU A 268 6.23 21.47 -6.46
C LEU A 268 7.30 20.41 -6.70
N THR A 269 8.24 20.29 -5.76
CA THR A 269 9.14 19.14 -5.72
C THR A 269 8.38 17.92 -5.22
N ALA A 270 8.33 16.87 -6.04
CA ALA A 270 7.68 15.61 -5.72
C ALA A 270 8.47 14.44 -6.32
N PRO A 271 8.31 13.21 -5.82
CA PRO A 271 8.89 12.03 -6.46
C PRO A 271 8.45 11.91 -7.93
N ASP A 272 9.41 11.64 -8.81
CA ASP A 272 9.21 11.56 -10.27
C ASP A 272 9.69 10.24 -10.89
N GLU A 273 10.33 9.37 -10.10
CA GLU A 273 10.69 8.01 -10.47
C GLU A 273 9.75 7.01 -9.78
N PHE A 274 9.24 6.05 -10.54
CA PHE A 274 8.25 5.09 -10.07
C PHE A 274 8.73 3.67 -10.31
N ARG A 275 8.16 2.74 -9.53
CA ARG A 275 8.36 1.29 -9.71
C ARG A 275 7.04 0.62 -10.03
N ALA A 276 7.13 -0.35 -10.91
CA ALA A 276 6.00 -1.16 -11.30
C ALA A 276 5.72 -2.30 -10.32
N ILE A 277 4.47 -2.72 -10.27
CA ILE A 277 4.03 -3.97 -9.66
C ILE A 277 3.32 -4.79 -10.73
N LEU A 278 3.65 -6.08 -10.78
CA LEU A 278 3.00 -7.07 -11.61
C LEU A 278 2.09 -7.94 -10.73
N ASN A 279 0.82 -8.04 -11.10
CA ASN A 279 -0.10 -8.98 -10.49
C ASN A 279 -0.60 -10.00 -11.55
N ALA A 280 -0.78 -11.24 -11.10
CA ALA A 280 -1.42 -12.29 -11.89
C ALA A 280 -2.54 -12.90 -11.07
N HIS A 281 -3.70 -13.08 -11.69
CA HIS A 281 -4.87 -13.67 -11.06
C HIS A 281 -5.22 -14.95 -11.83
N TYR A 282 -5.33 -16.07 -11.11
CA TYR A 282 -5.70 -17.36 -11.68
C TYR A 282 -7.02 -17.79 -11.07
N ARG A 283 -8.03 -18.03 -11.92
CA ARG A 283 -9.33 -18.52 -11.45
C ARG A 283 -9.26 -20.02 -11.21
N ILE A 284 -8.84 -20.36 -10.01
CA ILE A 284 -8.73 -21.72 -9.51
C ILE A 284 -8.88 -21.73 -7.99
N GLY A 285 -9.60 -22.70 -7.46
CA GLY A 285 -9.72 -22.90 -6.02
C GLY A 285 -8.44 -23.52 -5.44
N ALA A 286 -7.97 -23.00 -4.33
CA ALA A 286 -6.93 -23.64 -3.54
C ALA A 286 -7.54 -24.64 -2.55
N PRO A 287 -6.75 -25.64 -2.05
CA PRO A 287 -7.17 -26.50 -0.96
C PRO A 287 -7.68 -25.69 0.25
N ALA A 288 -8.69 -26.20 0.95
CA ALA A 288 -9.36 -25.45 2.03
C ALA A 288 -8.43 -25.12 3.20
N ASP A 289 -7.45 -25.96 3.46
CA ASP A 289 -6.42 -25.83 4.50
C ASP A 289 -5.18 -25.05 4.05
N ALA A 290 -5.11 -24.65 2.77
CA ALA A 290 -4.01 -23.88 2.23
C ALA A 290 -3.93 -22.50 2.91
N PRO A 291 -2.71 -21.93 3.08
CA PRO A 291 -2.51 -20.64 3.71
C PRO A 291 -3.20 -19.52 2.92
N LEU A 292 -3.67 -18.47 3.64
CA LEU A 292 -4.25 -17.27 3.02
C LEU A 292 -3.27 -16.52 2.13
N PHE A 293 -2.01 -16.62 2.42
CA PHE A 293 -0.92 -16.10 1.60
C PHE A 293 0.35 -16.90 1.85
N ILE A 294 1.29 -16.86 0.92
CA ILE A 294 2.61 -17.49 1.03
C ILE A 294 3.65 -16.61 0.33
N GLY A 295 4.78 -16.40 0.99
CA GLY A 295 5.97 -15.79 0.39
C GLY A 295 6.78 -16.84 -0.36
N LEU A 296 7.27 -16.50 -1.55
CA LEU A 296 8.09 -17.36 -2.36
C LEU A 296 9.50 -16.79 -2.47
N VAL A 297 10.49 -17.65 -2.39
CA VAL A 297 11.90 -17.31 -2.51
C VAL A 297 12.51 -18.14 -3.64
N GLY A 298 13.38 -17.53 -4.45
CA GLY A 298 14.06 -18.22 -5.54
C GLY A 298 13.18 -18.51 -6.77
N GLY A 299 11.96 -17.96 -6.83
CA GLY A 299 11.05 -18.02 -7.97
C GLY A 299 10.88 -16.65 -8.64
N THR A 300 9.98 -16.58 -9.62
CA THR A 300 9.54 -15.32 -10.23
C THR A 300 8.40 -14.68 -9.46
N ALA A 301 7.44 -15.50 -9.00
CA ALA A 301 6.39 -15.06 -8.09
C ALA A 301 6.98 -14.78 -6.70
N GLU A 302 6.58 -13.68 -6.07
CA GLU A 302 7.08 -13.31 -4.74
C GLU A 302 6.07 -13.59 -3.62
N TRP A 303 4.83 -13.21 -3.86
CA TRP A 303 3.74 -13.43 -2.90
C TRP A 303 2.52 -13.97 -3.61
N VAL A 304 1.93 -15.02 -3.08
CA VAL A 304 0.67 -15.57 -3.57
C VAL A 304 -0.39 -15.45 -2.48
N PHE A 305 -1.56 -14.96 -2.86
CA PHE A 305 -2.72 -14.77 -1.99
C PHE A 305 -3.87 -15.65 -2.43
N ARG A 306 -4.53 -16.28 -1.48
CA ARG A 306 -5.75 -17.06 -1.72
C ARG A 306 -6.97 -16.19 -1.43
N LYS A 307 -7.81 -15.99 -2.42
CA LYS A 307 -9.08 -15.25 -2.30
C LYS A 307 -10.19 -16.02 -2.99
N ARG A 308 -11.17 -16.53 -2.24
CA ARG A 308 -12.29 -17.31 -2.81
C ARG A 308 -11.82 -18.33 -3.86
N GLU A 309 -12.20 -18.11 -5.13
CA GLU A 309 -11.87 -18.94 -6.29
C GLU A 309 -10.66 -18.43 -7.08
N VAL A 310 -9.87 -17.50 -6.53
CA VAL A 310 -8.73 -16.89 -7.22
C VAL A 310 -7.45 -17.05 -6.40
N LEU A 311 -6.40 -17.56 -7.04
CA LEU A 311 -5.03 -17.42 -6.56
C LEU A 311 -4.39 -16.21 -7.24
N SER A 312 -3.91 -15.29 -6.41
CA SER A 312 -3.44 -13.98 -6.87
C SER A 312 -1.99 -13.79 -6.52
N VAL A 313 -1.15 -13.52 -7.51
CA VAL A 313 0.29 -13.26 -7.36
C VAL A 313 0.56 -11.78 -7.32
N THR A 314 1.57 -11.39 -6.54
CA THR A 314 2.19 -10.06 -6.62
C THR A 314 3.69 -10.22 -6.78
N VAL A 315 4.26 -9.46 -7.71
CA VAL A 315 5.70 -9.29 -7.92
C VAL A 315 6.01 -7.79 -7.80
N SER A 316 6.86 -7.44 -6.86
CA SER A 316 7.31 -6.07 -6.62
C SER A 316 8.53 -5.73 -7.47
N ALA A 317 8.88 -4.44 -7.58
CA ALA A 317 9.98 -3.95 -8.42
C ALA A 317 9.98 -4.60 -9.81
N ALA A 318 8.78 -4.69 -10.40
CA ALA A 318 8.51 -5.52 -11.58
C ALA A 318 8.81 -4.82 -12.91
N ASP A 319 9.60 -3.74 -12.90
CA ASP A 319 9.91 -2.95 -14.10
C ASP A 319 10.46 -3.83 -15.22
N ARG A 320 11.27 -4.84 -14.89
CA ARG A 320 11.83 -5.83 -15.81
C ARG A 320 10.81 -6.63 -16.61
N PHE A 321 9.55 -6.70 -16.14
CA PHE A 321 8.49 -7.49 -16.76
C PHE A 321 7.48 -6.67 -17.55
N MET A 322 7.62 -5.35 -17.59
CA MET A 322 6.58 -4.49 -18.14
C MET A 322 6.39 -4.67 -19.65
N GLU A 323 7.45 -5.08 -20.36
CA GLU A 323 7.39 -5.32 -21.81
C GLU A 323 7.20 -6.82 -22.17
N THR A 324 7.30 -7.74 -21.19
CA THR A 324 7.07 -9.17 -21.42
C THR A 324 5.60 -9.43 -21.76
N PRO A 325 5.27 -10.27 -22.75
CA PRO A 325 3.89 -10.60 -23.09
C PRO A 325 3.10 -11.20 -21.89
N ALA A 326 1.81 -10.86 -21.80
CA ALA A 326 0.99 -11.29 -20.67
C ALA A 326 0.86 -12.81 -20.57
N GLU A 327 0.75 -13.51 -21.70
CA GLU A 327 0.68 -14.97 -21.75
C GLU A 327 1.94 -15.64 -21.22
N GLU A 328 3.10 -15.13 -21.60
CA GLU A 328 4.41 -15.60 -21.11
C GLU A 328 4.52 -15.41 -19.59
N LEU A 329 4.12 -14.25 -19.09
CA LEU A 329 4.08 -13.96 -17.65
C LEU A 329 3.10 -14.88 -16.91
N ALA A 330 1.93 -15.15 -17.50
CA ALA A 330 0.95 -16.03 -16.90
C ALA A 330 1.49 -17.47 -16.77
N GLN A 331 2.15 -17.98 -17.78
CA GLN A 331 2.78 -19.32 -17.75
C GLN A 331 3.93 -19.38 -16.75
N LEU A 332 4.78 -18.35 -16.75
CA LEU A 332 5.96 -18.27 -15.88
C LEU A 332 5.54 -18.26 -14.40
N LEU A 333 4.59 -17.38 -14.04
CA LEU A 333 4.12 -17.24 -12.67
C LEU A 333 3.26 -18.41 -12.22
N TRP A 334 2.51 -19.04 -13.13
CA TRP A 334 1.70 -20.21 -12.81
C TRP A 334 2.52 -21.40 -12.29
N ARG A 335 3.70 -21.63 -12.82
CA ARG A 335 4.60 -22.71 -12.36
C ARG A 335 4.92 -22.56 -10.86
N ASP A 336 5.20 -21.33 -10.43
CA ASP A 336 5.50 -21.04 -9.03
C ASP A 336 4.24 -21.18 -8.15
N VAL A 337 3.09 -20.72 -8.62
CA VAL A 337 1.80 -20.84 -7.93
C VAL A 337 1.38 -22.28 -7.75
N ALA A 338 1.45 -23.08 -8.82
CA ALA A 338 1.10 -24.50 -8.77
C ALA A 338 1.97 -25.24 -7.75
N ARG A 339 3.28 -24.95 -7.72
CA ARG A 339 4.20 -25.52 -6.73
C ARG A 339 3.92 -25.04 -5.31
N ALA A 340 3.49 -23.77 -5.14
CA ALA A 340 3.18 -23.22 -3.83
C ALA A 340 1.96 -23.89 -3.17
N TYR A 341 0.99 -24.30 -3.97
CA TYR A 341 -0.27 -24.87 -3.50
C TYR A 341 -0.43 -26.37 -3.83
N ASP A 342 0.65 -27.01 -4.25
CA ASP A 342 0.68 -28.45 -4.63
C ASP A 342 -0.41 -28.79 -5.65
N LEU A 343 -0.60 -27.91 -6.65
CA LEU A 343 -1.57 -28.06 -7.74
C LEU A 343 -0.91 -28.66 -8.98
N PRO A 344 -1.70 -29.31 -9.88
CA PRO A 344 -1.20 -29.72 -11.19
C PRO A 344 -0.71 -28.50 -11.98
N GLY A 345 0.59 -28.46 -12.31
CA GLY A 345 1.21 -27.33 -13.02
C GLY A 345 1.07 -27.37 -14.54
N GLU A 346 0.56 -28.48 -15.11
CA GLU A 346 0.54 -28.73 -16.55
C GLU A 346 -0.50 -27.89 -17.30
N ALA A 347 -1.65 -27.65 -16.69
CA ALA A 347 -2.72 -26.85 -17.28
C ALA A 347 -2.75 -25.44 -16.69
N LEU A 348 -2.64 -24.43 -17.57
CA LEU A 348 -2.80 -23.04 -17.19
C LEU A 348 -4.30 -22.75 -16.99
N PRO A 349 -4.76 -22.40 -15.75
CA PRO A 349 -6.16 -22.05 -15.54
C PRO A 349 -6.49 -20.69 -16.19
N PRO A 350 -7.77 -20.27 -16.30
CA PRO A 350 -8.12 -18.92 -16.72
C PRO A 350 -7.36 -17.88 -15.89
N TRP A 351 -6.79 -16.88 -16.56
CA TRP A 351 -5.87 -15.94 -15.94
C TRP A 351 -6.10 -14.50 -16.41
N GLN A 352 -5.63 -13.55 -15.59
CA GLN A 352 -5.53 -12.13 -15.92
C GLN A 352 -4.22 -11.56 -15.38
N ILE A 353 -3.50 -10.83 -16.22
CA ILE A 353 -2.29 -10.08 -15.83
C ILE A 353 -2.64 -8.60 -15.66
N VAL A 354 -2.23 -8.02 -14.55
CA VAL A 354 -2.38 -6.59 -14.26
C VAL A 354 -1.00 -5.98 -14.06
N LYS A 355 -0.60 -5.06 -14.94
CA LYS A 355 0.66 -4.33 -14.89
C LYS A 355 0.42 -2.91 -14.40
N GLU A 356 0.71 -2.63 -13.14
CA GLU A 356 0.65 -1.28 -12.61
C GLU A 356 2.03 -0.60 -12.76
N ARG A 357 2.23 0.14 -13.84
CA ARG A 357 3.54 0.73 -14.20
C ARG A 357 4.01 1.82 -13.22
N ARG A 358 3.09 2.49 -12.53
CA ARG A 358 3.37 3.53 -11.54
C ARG A 358 2.76 3.19 -10.20
N ALA A 359 3.08 1.99 -9.71
CA ALA A 359 2.48 1.45 -8.49
C ALA A 359 2.88 2.26 -7.25
N THR A 360 4.17 2.59 -7.12
CA THR A 360 4.72 3.39 -6.03
C THR A 360 5.79 4.33 -6.57
N PHE A 361 6.15 5.40 -5.84
CA PHE A 361 7.41 6.07 -6.08
C PHE A 361 8.58 5.11 -5.75
N ALA A 362 9.69 5.22 -6.44
CA ALA A 362 10.90 4.46 -6.14
C ALA A 362 11.41 4.84 -4.74
N ALA A 363 11.47 3.89 -3.82
CA ALA A 363 11.86 4.16 -2.43
C ALA A 363 13.39 4.34 -2.27
N THR A 364 14.03 5.01 -3.25
CA THR A 364 15.45 5.36 -3.21
C THR A 364 15.69 6.58 -2.33
N PRO A 365 16.90 6.76 -1.77
CA PRO A 365 17.25 7.97 -1.01
C PRO A 365 16.93 9.26 -1.76
N ALA A 366 17.24 9.33 -3.05
CA ALA A 366 17.00 10.50 -3.89
C ALA A 366 15.49 10.84 -4.00
N GLN A 367 14.65 9.85 -4.22
CA GLN A 367 13.21 10.05 -4.35
C GLN A 367 12.53 10.33 -3.00
N VAL A 368 13.03 9.73 -1.92
CA VAL A 368 12.55 10.01 -0.56
C VAL A 368 12.82 11.47 -0.17
N ALA A 369 13.98 12.02 -0.53
CA ALA A 369 14.33 13.42 -0.28
C ALA A 369 13.41 14.42 -1.01
N ARG A 370 12.73 14.00 -2.08
CA ARG A 370 11.80 14.84 -2.87
C ARG A 370 10.37 14.87 -2.31
N ARG A 371 10.08 14.12 -1.25
CA ARG A 371 8.73 14.02 -0.69
C ARG A 371 8.33 15.31 0.02
N PRO A 372 7.27 16.00 -0.43
CA PRO A 372 6.81 17.21 0.21
C PRO A 372 6.06 16.92 1.52
N LYS A 373 6.02 17.90 2.39
CA LYS A 373 5.14 17.88 3.57
C LYS A 373 3.69 18.15 3.17
N THR A 374 2.76 17.93 4.10
CA THR A 374 1.33 18.13 3.91
C THR A 374 0.96 19.59 3.60
N ARG A 375 1.61 20.57 4.25
CA ARG A 375 1.35 22.00 4.02
C ARG A 375 2.04 22.47 2.75
N THR A 376 1.32 23.32 1.98
CA THR A 376 1.85 24.00 0.80
C THR A 376 2.17 25.46 1.12
N GLN A 377 2.54 26.22 0.09
CA GLN A 377 2.69 27.68 0.19
C GLN A 377 1.35 28.41 0.29
N TRP A 378 0.23 27.76 0.01
CA TRP A 378 -1.11 28.34 0.10
C TRP A 378 -1.79 27.90 1.40
N ASP A 379 -2.37 28.86 2.11
CA ASP A 379 -2.99 28.62 3.42
C ASP A 379 -4.15 27.63 3.36
N ASN A 380 -4.89 27.60 2.25
CA ASN A 380 -6.08 26.75 2.08
C ASN A 380 -5.85 25.55 1.17
N LEU A 381 -4.61 25.17 0.85
CA LEU A 381 -4.29 23.96 0.07
C LEU A 381 -3.37 23.04 0.84
N LEU A 382 -3.77 21.79 0.98
CA LEU A 382 -2.98 20.73 1.61
C LEU A 382 -2.75 19.57 0.64
N LEU A 383 -1.65 18.86 0.84
CA LEU A 383 -1.31 17.65 0.09
C LEU A 383 -1.59 16.41 0.93
N ALA A 384 -2.13 15.38 0.30
CA ALA A 384 -2.25 14.04 0.85
C ALA A 384 -1.86 13.00 -0.21
N GLY A 385 -1.35 11.88 0.22
CA GLY A 385 -0.92 10.77 -0.63
C GLY A 385 0.24 10.01 0.00
N ASP A 386 0.40 8.76 -0.38
CA ASP A 386 1.51 7.92 0.08
C ASP A 386 2.90 8.43 -0.35
N TRP A 387 2.94 9.35 -1.31
CA TRP A 387 4.14 10.03 -1.82
C TRP A 387 4.53 11.29 -1.02
N THR A 388 3.68 11.78 -0.12
CA THR A 388 4.05 12.86 0.81
C THR A 388 4.92 12.32 1.95
N ASP A 389 5.63 13.18 2.68
CA ASP A 389 6.55 12.76 3.74
C ASP A 389 5.78 12.25 4.98
N THR A 390 5.35 11.01 4.92
CA THR A 390 4.68 10.28 6.02
C THR A 390 5.64 9.53 6.93
N GLY A 391 6.93 9.49 6.57
CA GLY A 391 7.93 8.65 7.20
C GLY A 391 7.84 7.16 6.84
N LEU A 392 6.85 6.74 6.04
CA LEU A 392 6.67 5.37 5.56
C LEU A 392 6.87 5.29 4.04
N PRO A 393 7.16 4.11 3.45
CA PRO A 393 7.10 3.93 2.01
C PRO A 393 5.67 4.08 1.48
N ALA A 394 5.49 3.98 0.16
CA ALA A 394 4.17 4.05 -0.46
C ALA A 394 3.32 2.82 -0.11
N THR A 395 2.49 2.94 0.91
CA THR A 395 1.66 1.88 1.48
C THR A 395 0.25 2.38 1.79
N ILE A 396 -0.69 1.46 2.01
CA ILE A 396 -2.05 1.77 2.52
C ILE A 396 -1.96 2.58 3.82
N GLU A 397 -1.11 2.17 4.77
CA GLU A 397 -0.88 2.89 6.03
C GLU A 397 -0.39 4.31 5.78
N GLY A 398 0.60 4.49 4.89
CA GLY A 398 1.13 5.80 4.52
C GLY A 398 0.08 6.70 3.87
N ALA A 399 -0.73 6.15 2.96
CA ALA A 399 -1.80 6.90 2.29
C ALA A 399 -2.86 7.40 3.29
N ILE A 400 -3.37 6.54 4.16
CA ILE A 400 -4.37 6.89 5.17
C ILE A 400 -3.80 7.89 6.17
N ARG A 401 -2.57 7.66 6.65
CA ARG A 401 -1.85 8.58 7.55
C ARG A 401 -1.72 9.98 6.96
N SER A 402 -1.41 10.08 5.68
CA SER A 402 -1.33 11.37 4.99
C SER A 402 -2.67 12.10 4.92
N GLY A 403 -3.77 11.36 4.71
CA GLY A 403 -5.12 11.91 4.73
C GLY A 403 -5.50 12.45 6.10
N PHE A 404 -5.23 11.70 7.17
CA PHE A 404 -5.45 12.18 8.54
C PHE A 404 -4.59 13.39 8.87
N ALA A 405 -3.32 13.43 8.42
CA ALA A 405 -2.44 14.58 8.62
C ALA A 405 -2.97 15.83 7.91
N ALA A 406 -3.50 15.69 6.69
CA ALA A 406 -4.11 16.81 5.97
C ALA A 406 -5.37 17.35 6.69
N ALA A 407 -6.23 16.46 7.15
CA ALA A 407 -7.41 16.85 7.91
C ALA A 407 -7.05 17.55 9.23
N ALA A 408 -6.10 17.02 9.98
CA ALA A 408 -5.63 17.62 11.23
C ALA A 408 -4.98 18.99 11.01
N ALA A 409 -4.22 19.17 9.91
CA ALA A 409 -3.60 20.45 9.56
C ALA A 409 -4.62 21.54 9.23
N LEU A 410 -5.80 21.20 8.68
CA LEU A 410 -6.92 22.14 8.50
C LEU A 410 -7.62 22.49 9.82
N ALA A 411 -7.75 21.53 10.72
CA ALA A 411 -8.38 21.80 12.02
C ALA A 411 -7.57 22.78 12.87
N SER A 412 -6.23 22.72 12.81
CA SER A 412 -5.32 23.60 13.57
C SER A 412 -5.22 25.04 13.04
N GLN A 413 -5.82 25.36 11.90
CA GLN A 413 -5.84 26.74 11.35
C GLN A 413 -7.00 27.57 11.90
N ASN A 414 -8.00 26.95 12.53
CA ASN A 414 -9.20 27.60 13.03
C ASN A 414 -9.19 27.80 14.56
N THR A 415 -8.06 27.48 15.22
CA THR A 415 -7.75 27.76 16.63
C THR A 415 -6.71 28.87 16.73
#